data_c47539c5d3c097cf2a5dc85a74be3953
#
_entry.id   c47539c5d3c097cf2a5dc85a74be3953
#
_cell.length_a   1.000
_cell.length_b   1.000
_cell.length_c   1.000
_cell.angle_alpha   90.00
_cell.angle_beta   90.00
_cell.angle_gamma   90.00
#
_symmetry.space_group_name_H-M   'P 1'
#
loop_
_entity.id
_entity.type
_entity.pdbx_description
1 polymer ?
#
loop_
_entity_poly.entity_id
_entity_poly.type
_entity_poly.pdbx_seq_one_letter_code
_entity_poly.pdbx_strand_id
1 'polypeptide(L)'
;MAAAAAVAAARSAFPGITFAAPAVDVPLDSLTWKKAPCRFCGTGCGLLIGVAEGRAAAVKGDPASPVNQGLCCVKGYHSIMALYGADRLKHALVRKNGQMVKTPIKEALDLVASKMKETIASHGKDSVAIYGSGQWTIPDGYVASKLFKGAIGTNNVEANARLCMASAVTGFMTSFGLDEPMGCYEDIDHADVFVLWGNNMAEMHPVLFSRMLDQRLKRPDLKIIDFATRSTRTSIAADKSILFKPQTDLAVANAIAYEIVRNNWYNEAFVTRHVSFHKGKTNIGFGLEDKFQFDDKDEAIQFTEYRNFLEDYTPEKVEAISGVRAADIRYLASLYGDPKKKVVSYWCMGMNQHTRGTWIQNLVYNLHLLTGKISQPGNGPFSLTGQPSACGTVREVGTLTHKLPKGVVNNEADRKFAADIWQVPVENIPAKPTYHTVEMFRALDRGEIRFLWIQVTNPMVTMPKLKRYRDATQKEGRFIVVSDVYPTPTTDIADVILPSAMWIEREGMFGNSERRTQHWEKMLTPPGEAMSDTWQLIEVARRLGFQKQFPWKEEEHVQQIWNEYYRFHEGPKHNMATYNELKANPGVIWPHVNGKETKWRYNSKYDPACKQGDFDFYGKP
;
A
#
# COMPACT_ATOMS: atom_id res chain seq x y z
N MET A 1 -20.09 -27.31 19.15
CA MET A 1 -19.51 -28.10 20.24
C MET A 1 -18.01 -28.33 20.11
N ALA A 2 -17.47 -28.73 18.97
CA ALA A 2 -16.02 -28.96 18.81
C ALA A 2 -15.13 -27.71 19.07
N ALA A 3 -15.56 -26.51 18.67
CA ALA A 3 -14.81 -25.27 18.92
C ALA A 3 -14.78 -24.89 20.41
N ALA A 4 -15.85 -25.12 21.15
CA ALA A 4 -15.90 -24.86 22.61
C ALA A 4 -14.99 -25.83 23.38
N ALA A 5 -14.92 -27.10 22.96
CA ALA A 5 -14.03 -28.09 23.54
C ALA A 5 -12.53 -27.77 23.25
N ALA A 6 -12.19 -27.26 22.07
CA ALA A 6 -10.84 -26.85 21.74
C ALA A 6 -10.38 -25.62 22.55
N VAL A 7 -11.28 -24.67 22.83
CA VAL A 7 -11.00 -23.51 23.69
C VAL A 7 -10.82 -23.91 25.14
N ALA A 8 -11.62 -24.86 25.64
CA ALA A 8 -11.47 -25.40 26.99
C ALA A 8 -10.17 -26.18 27.18
N ALA A 9 -9.77 -27.00 26.19
CA ALA A 9 -8.50 -27.72 26.18
C ALA A 9 -7.29 -26.78 26.13
N ALA A 10 -7.36 -25.69 25.34
CA ALA A 10 -6.30 -24.70 25.26
C ALA A 10 -6.13 -23.91 26.57
N ARG A 11 -7.24 -23.65 27.33
CA ARG A 11 -7.17 -23.00 28.65
C ARG A 11 -6.48 -23.85 29.71
N SER A 12 -6.62 -25.18 29.63
CA SER A 12 -5.98 -26.10 30.60
C SER A 12 -4.48 -26.30 30.28
N ALA A 13 -4.08 -26.14 29.01
CA ALA A 13 -2.69 -26.34 28.58
C ALA A 13 -1.80 -25.10 28.80
N PHE A 14 -2.40 -23.90 28.94
CA PHE A 14 -1.65 -22.64 29.08
C PHE A 14 -2.26 -21.75 30.17
N PRO A 15 -2.07 -22.09 31.45
CA PRO A 15 -2.56 -21.28 32.59
C PRO A 15 -1.81 -19.93 32.57
N GLY A 16 -2.55 -18.85 32.40
CA GLY A 16 -2.03 -17.47 32.33
C GLY A 16 -2.23 -16.76 31.00
N ILE A 17 -2.69 -17.45 29.97
CA ILE A 17 -3.14 -16.80 28.72
C ILE A 17 -4.64 -16.55 28.81
N THR A 18 -5.02 -15.32 29.06
CA THR A 18 -6.41 -14.85 28.91
C THR A 18 -6.74 -14.77 27.43
N PHE A 19 -7.39 -15.79 26.89
CA PHE A 19 -8.00 -15.68 25.58
C PHE A 19 -9.09 -14.61 25.63
N ALA A 20 -9.07 -13.69 24.65
CA ALA A 20 -10.05 -12.64 24.49
C ALA A 20 -11.47 -13.21 24.57
N ALA A 21 -12.32 -12.49 25.28
CA ALA A 21 -13.74 -12.64 25.53
C ALA A 21 -14.41 -13.99 25.19
N PRO A 22 -15.28 -14.54 26.07
CA PRO A 22 -15.96 -15.77 25.78
C PRO A 22 -16.63 -15.71 24.42
N ALA A 23 -16.51 -16.79 23.64
CA ALA A 23 -17.30 -16.98 22.44
C ALA A 23 -18.76 -16.70 22.83
N VAL A 24 -19.35 -15.67 22.25
CA VAL A 24 -20.77 -15.41 22.44
C VAL A 24 -21.47 -16.55 21.71
N ASP A 25 -22.14 -17.38 22.43
CA ASP A 25 -22.93 -18.48 21.87
C ASP A 25 -24.23 -17.88 21.31
N VAL A 26 -24.06 -17.19 20.15
CA VAL A 26 -25.17 -16.50 19.47
C VAL A 26 -25.59 -17.37 18.29
N PRO A 27 -26.89 -17.73 18.21
CA PRO A 27 -27.41 -18.43 17.06
C PRO A 27 -27.08 -17.69 15.75
N LEU A 28 -26.62 -18.39 14.73
CA LEU A 28 -26.26 -17.77 13.44
C LEU A 28 -27.41 -16.99 12.80
N ASP A 29 -28.64 -17.40 13.06
CA ASP A 29 -29.86 -16.78 12.56
C ASP A 29 -30.18 -15.43 13.22
N SER A 30 -29.62 -15.16 14.40
CA SER A 30 -29.74 -13.87 15.08
C SER A 30 -28.73 -12.82 14.66
N LEU A 31 -27.76 -13.17 13.80
CA LEU A 31 -26.71 -12.27 13.34
C LEU A 31 -27.22 -11.32 12.25
N THR A 32 -26.98 -10.03 12.44
CA THR A 32 -27.07 -9.06 11.35
C THR A 32 -25.76 -9.03 10.59
N TRP A 33 -25.79 -9.42 9.31
CA TRP A 33 -24.61 -9.48 8.46
C TRP A 33 -24.37 -8.14 7.76
N LYS A 34 -23.18 -7.55 7.94
CA LYS A 34 -22.75 -6.29 7.33
C LYS A 34 -21.46 -6.48 6.55
N LYS A 35 -21.27 -5.69 5.48
CA LYS A 35 -20.10 -5.78 4.59
C LYS A 35 -18.95 -4.92 5.08
N ALA A 36 -17.71 -5.46 5.03
CA ALA A 36 -16.49 -4.71 5.20
C ALA A 36 -15.35 -5.34 4.39
N PRO A 37 -14.38 -4.56 3.87
CA PRO A 37 -13.14 -5.13 3.36
C PRO A 37 -12.28 -5.67 4.50
N CYS A 38 -11.54 -6.73 4.23
CA CYS A 38 -10.57 -7.29 5.16
C CYS A 38 -9.47 -6.27 5.47
N ARG A 39 -9.12 -6.13 6.75
CA ARG A 39 -8.11 -5.17 7.22
C ARG A 39 -6.66 -5.65 7.16
N PHE A 40 -6.38 -6.86 6.69
CA PHE A 40 -5.04 -7.45 6.82
C PHE A 40 -4.10 -7.16 5.66
N CYS A 41 -4.54 -7.35 4.43
CA CYS A 41 -3.63 -7.18 3.29
C CYS A 41 -4.29 -6.49 2.10
N GLY A 42 -3.45 -6.05 1.17
CA GLY A 42 -3.86 -5.32 -0.03
C GLY A 42 -4.67 -6.11 -1.05
N THR A 43 -4.97 -7.39 -0.81
CA THR A 43 -5.97 -8.13 -1.60
C THR A 43 -7.33 -7.45 -1.51
N GLY A 44 -7.74 -6.97 -0.31
CA GLY A 44 -9.03 -6.32 -0.14
C GLY A 44 -10.21 -7.28 -0.26
N CYS A 45 -10.12 -8.49 0.32
CA CYS A 45 -11.23 -9.44 0.35
C CYS A 45 -12.48 -8.81 0.98
N GLY A 46 -13.63 -8.95 0.34
CA GLY A 46 -14.91 -8.60 0.95
C GLY A 46 -15.29 -9.62 2.02
N LEU A 47 -15.67 -9.12 3.19
CA LEU A 47 -16.12 -9.93 4.31
C LEU A 47 -17.55 -9.57 4.67
N LEU A 48 -18.29 -10.55 5.16
CA LEU A 48 -19.53 -10.37 5.89
C LEU A 48 -19.23 -10.56 7.37
N ILE A 49 -19.53 -9.53 8.16
CA ILE A 49 -19.34 -9.51 9.59
C ILE A 49 -20.70 -9.71 10.26
N GLY A 50 -20.84 -10.77 11.00
CA GLY A 50 -22.04 -11.06 11.79
C GLY A 50 -21.99 -10.28 13.11
N VAL A 51 -22.94 -9.38 13.30
CA VAL A 51 -23.07 -8.54 14.50
C VAL A 51 -24.31 -8.92 15.27
N ALA A 52 -24.16 -9.10 16.57
CA ALA A 52 -25.26 -9.28 17.52
C ALA A 52 -24.95 -8.51 18.82
N GLU A 53 -25.95 -7.90 19.43
CA GLU A 53 -25.82 -7.17 20.69
C GLU A 53 -24.65 -6.17 20.75
N GLY A 54 -24.41 -5.48 19.63
CA GLY A 54 -23.31 -4.52 19.52
C GLY A 54 -21.91 -5.15 19.45
N ARG A 55 -21.78 -6.44 19.18
CA ARG A 55 -20.51 -7.17 19.08
C ARG A 55 -20.39 -7.89 17.73
N ALA A 56 -19.18 -7.91 17.19
CA ALA A 56 -18.86 -8.78 16.05
C ALA A 56 -18.63 -10.20 16.58
N ALA A 57 -19.45 -11.14 16.15
CA ALA A 57 -19.47 -12.52 16.64
C ALA A 57 -18.97 -13.52 15.58
N ALA A 58 -19.12 -13.22 14.30
CA ALA A 58 -18.75 -14.13 13.21
C ALA A 58 -18.21 -13.39 11.98
N VAL A 59 -17.42 -14.10 11.17
CA VAL A 59 -16.89 -13.60 9.89
C VAL A 59 -17.01 -14.69 8.82
N LYS A 60 -17.41 -14.30 7.62
CA LYS A 60 -17.32 -15.14 6.43
C LYS A 60 -16.93 -14.30 5.20
N GLY A 61 -16.41 -14.94 4.16
CA GLY A 61 -16.18 -14.26 2.89
C GLY A 61 -17.50 -13.83 2.24
N ASP A 62 -17.51 -12.66 1.59
CA ASP A 62 -18.67 -12.17 0.85
C ASP A 62 -18.71 -12.83 -0.55
N PRO A 63 -19.72 -13.66 -0.88
CA PRO A 63 -19.85 -14.25 -2.20
C PRO A 63 -20.06 -13.23 -3.32
N ALA A 64 -20.59 -12.04 -2.99
CA ALA A 64 -20.80 -10.97 -3.96
C ALA A 64 -19.53 -10.16 -4.25
N SER A 65 -18.47 -10.35 -3.47
CA SER A 65 -17.20 -9.65 -3.70
C SER A 65 -16.45 -10.21 -4.91
N PRO A 66 -16.14 -9.39 -5.92
CA PRO A 66 -15.38 -9.86 -7.10
C PRO A 66 -13.93 -10.23 -6.76
N VAL A 67 -13.41 -9.74 -5.63
CA VAL A 67 -12.05 -9.99 -5.18
C VAL A 67 -11.85 -11.44 -4.74
N ASN A 68 -12.70 -11.92 -3.85
CA ASN A 68 -12.53 -13.20 -3.15
C ASN A 68 -13.65 -14.21 -3.40
N GLN A 69 -14.76 -13.83 -4.05
CA GLN A 69 -15.83 -14.74 -4.45
C GLN A 69 -16.29 -15.69 -3.33
N GLY A 70 -16.44 -15.16 -2.11
CA GLY A 70 -16.81 -15.93 -0.94
C GLY A 70 -15.64 -16.61 -0.19
N LEU A 71 -14.44 -16.64 -0.75
CA LEU A 71 -13.26 -17.18 -0.07
C LEU A 71 -12.83 -16.27 1.09
N CYS A 72 -12.24 -16.87 2.12
CA CYS A 72 -11.65 -16.15 3.24
C CYS A 72 -10.47 -16.95 3.80
N CYS A 73 -9.35 -16.30 4.05
CA CYS A 73 -8.21 -16.96 4.67
C CYS A 73 -8.25 -16.86 6.20
N VAL A 74 -7.39 -17.60 6.88
CA VAL A 74 -7.30 -17.62 8.35
C VAL A 74 -7.19 -16.21 8.96
N LYS A 75 -6.45 -15.28 8.32
CA LYS A 75 -6.32 -13.89 8.80
C LYS A 75 -7.64 -13.15 8.77
N GLY A 76 -8.43 -13.33 7.71
CA GLY A 76 -9.76 -12.74 7.57
C GLY A 76 -10.74 -13.30 8.60
N TYR A 77 -10.80 -14.62 8.78
CA TYR A 77 -11.68 -15.27 9.78
C TYR A 77 -11.41 -14.77 11.21
N HIS A 78 -10.15 -14.50 11.55
CA HIS A 78 -9.76 -14.05 12.89
C HIS A 78 -9.69 -12.50 13.01
N SER A 79 -10.08 -11.74 12.00
CA SER A 79 -9.95 -10.29 12.01
C SER A 79 -10.69 -9.59 13.15
N ILE A 80 -11.86 -10.11 13.56
CA ILE A 80 -12.67 -9.55 14.65
C ILE A 80 -12.05 -9.77 16.04
N MET A 81 -11.17 -10.74 16.21
CA MET A 81 -10.54 -11.01 17.51
C MET A 81 -9.69 -9.84 17.99
N ALA A 82 -9.09 -9.10 17.06
CA ALA A 82 -8.31 -7.92 17.37
C ALA A 82 -9.14 -6.75 17.95
N LEU A 83 -10.47 -6.81 17.92
CA LEU A 83 -11.34 -5.81 18.53
C LEU A 83 -11.42 -5.97 20.07
N TYR A 84 -11.12 -7.14 20.60
CA TYR A 84 -11.47 -7.54 21.97
C TYR A 84 -10.28 -7.87 22.88
N GLY A 85 -9.07 -7.44 22.53
CA GLY A 85 -7.91 -7.57 23.40
C GLY A 85 -8.11 -6.87 24.75
N ALA A 86 -7.66 -7.49 25.84
CA ALA A 86 -7.85 -6.97 27.19
C ALA A 86 -7.12 -5.64 27.42
N ASP A 87 -6.02 -5.42 26.70
CA ASP A 87 -5.11 -4.28 26.76
C ASP A 87 -5.46 -3.16 25.75
N ARG A 88 -6.67 -3.19 25.14
CA ARG A 88 -7.15 -2.12 24.27
C ARG A 88 -7.03 -0.76 24.95
N LEU A 89 -6.43 0.20 24.25
CA LEU A 89 -6.41 1.60 24.64
C LEU A 89 -7.84 2.18 24.59
N LYS A 90 -8.33 2.63 25.72
CA LYS A 90 -9.71 3.12 25.90
C LYS A 90 -9.76 4.59 26.32
N HIS A 91 -8.66 5.13 26.79
CA HIS A 91 -8.55 6.49 27.29
C HIS A 91 -7.28 7.14 26.77
N ALA A 92 -7.30 8.46 26.62
CA ALA A 92 -6.07 9.19 26.35
C ALA A 92 -5.16 9.15 27.57
N LEU A 93 -3.86 9.05 27.31
CA LEU A 93 -2.81 9.03 28.33
C LEU A 93 -1.82 10.16 28.05
N VAL A 94 -1.44 10.91 29.07
CA VAL A 94 -0.45 11.99 28.99
C VAL A 94 0.71 11.70 29.95
N ARG A 95 1.93 11.87 29.49
CA ARG A 95 3.12 11.68 30.32
C ARG A 95 3.28 12.86 31.30
N LYS A 96 3.18 12.57 32.59
CA LYS A 96 3.38 13.52 33.68
C LYS A 96 4.42 12.93 34.65
N ASN A 97 5.53 13.67 34.88
CA ASN A 97 6.61 13.20 35.75
C ASN A 97 7.13 11.78 35.40
N GLY A 98 7.27 11.48 34.10
CA GLY A 98 7.75 10.19 33.61
C GLY A 98 6.69 9.06 33.55
N GLN A 99 5.48 9.26 34.11
CA GLN A 99 4.41 8.28 34.15
C GLN A 99 3.26 8.64 33.20
N MET A 100 2.63 7.65 32.58
CA MET A 100 1.44 7.83 31.77
C MET A 100 0.19 7.94 32.65
N VAL A 101 -0.47 9.09 32.59
CA VAL A 101 -1.64 9.44 33.40
C VAL A 101 -2.88 9.53 32.51
N LYS A 102 -3.95 8.84 32.89
CA LYS A 102 -5.25 8.95 32.23
C LYS A 102 -5.73 10.39 32.24
N THR A 103 -6.05 10.92 31.07
CA THR A 103 -6.47 12.30 30.85
C THR A 103 -7.70 12.29 29.92
N PRO A 104 -8.72 13.14 30.13
CA PRO A 104 -9.83 13.26 29.19
C PRO A 104 -9.33 13.56 27.79
N ILE A 105 -9.91 12.93 26.77
CA ILE A 105 -9.42 13.03 25.38
C ILE A 105 -9.40 14.50 24.88
N LYS A 106 -10.37 15.32 25.28
CA LYS A 106 -10.41 16.74 24.90
C LYS A 106 -9.21 17.52 25.44
N GLU A 107 -8.85 17.29 26.70
CA GLU A 107 -7.66 17.92 27.33
C GLU A 107 -6.35 17.42 26.68
N ALA A 108 -6.28 16.13 26.34
CA ALA A 108 -5.14 15.57 25.61
C ALA A 108 -4.99 16.23 24.22
N LEU A 109 -6.09 16.44 23.49
CA LEU A 109 -6.09 17.11 22.20
C LEU A 109 -5.75 18.62 22.32
N ASP A 110 -6.19 19.27 23.40
CA ASP A 110 -5.81 20.66 23.69
C ASP A 110 -4.29 20.77 23.91
N LEU A 111 -3.70 19.83 24.65
CA LEU A 111 -2.25 19.75 24.85
C LEU A 111 -1.50 19.49 23.52
N VAL A 112 -1.97 18.55 22.70
CA VAL A 112 -1.38 18.25 21.39
C VAL A 112 -1.37 19.49 20.49
N ALA A 113 -2.51 20.19 20.39
CA ALA A 113 -2.62 21.41 19.59
C ALA A 113 -1.77 22.55 20.14
N SER A 114 -1.72 22.74 21.47
CA SER A 114 -0.90 23.75 22.11
C SER A 114 0.58 23.50 21.84
N LYS A 115 1.05 22.26 22.04
CA LYS A 115 2.46 21.89 21.78
C LYS A 115 2.85 22.01 20.31
N MET A 116 1.93 21.70 19.40
CA MET A 116 2.16 21.91 17.96
C MET A 116 2.30 23.40 17.64
N LYS A 117 1.40 24.28 18.17
CA LYS A 117 1.49 25.73 18.00
C LYS A 117 2.80 26.29 18.55
N GLU A 118 3.15 25.89 19.77
CA GLU A 118 4.39 26.31 20.46
C GLU A 118 5.63 25.90 19.64
N THR A 119 5.65 24.67 19.13
CA THR A 119 6.76 24.16 18.32
C THR A 119 6.88 24.93 17.00
N ILE A 120 5.78 25.19 16.31
CA ILE A 120 5.76 25.97 15.06
C ILE A 120 6.22 27.41 15.31
N ALA A 121 5.75 28.05 16.39
CA ALA A 121 6.11 29.43 16.71
C ALA A 121 7.60 29.57 17.03
N SER A 122 8.20 28.60 17.73
CA SER A 122 9.59 28.63 18.18
C SER A 122 10.59 28.13 17.12
N HIS A 123 10.19 27.23 16.24
CA HIS A 123 11.11 26.48 15.36
C HIS A 123 10.69 26.44 13.89
N GLY A 124 9.56 27.06 13.54
CA GLY A 124 9.03 27.07 12.17
C GLY A 124 8.19 25.85 11.81
N LYS A 125 7.53 25.93 10.65
CA LYS A 125 6.54 24.94 10.19
C LYS A 125 7.15 23.54 9.94
N ASP A 126 8.40 23.47 9.51
CA ASP A 126 9.07 22.20 9.22
C ASP A 126 9.60 21.47 10.46
N SER A 127 9.40 22.04 11.66
CA SER A 127 9.70 21.36 12.92
C SER A 127 8.63 20.37 13.38
N VAL A 128 7.48 20.34 12.70
CA VAL A 128 6.39 19.40 12.98
C VAL A 128 6.23 18.40 11.84
N ALA A 129 5.89 17.15 12.18
CA ALA A 129 5.73 16.06 11.21
C ALA A 129 4.62 15.09 11.62
N ILE A 130 4.07 14.37 10.63
CA ILE A 130 3.20 13.22 10.84
C ILE A 130 3.76 12.00 10.12
N TYR A 131 3.76 10.85 10.82
CA TYR A 131 4.14 9.57 10.30
C TYR A 131 2.97 8.59 10.39
N GLY A 132 2.41 8.25 9.25
CA GLY A 132 1.22 7.44 9.15
C GLY A 132 1.46 6.04 8.57
N SER A 133 0.41 5.48 8.00
CA SER A 133 0.38 4.07 7.65
C SER A 133 -0.35 3.80 6.33
N GLY A 134 0.07 2.73 5.64
CA GLY A 134 -0.74 2.10 4.59
C GLY A 134 -1.98 1.35 5.14
N GLN A 135 -2.24 1.43 6.43
CA GLN A 135 -3.48 0.96 7.06
C GLN A 135 -4.44 2.10 7.42
N TRP A 136 -4.07 3.35 7.21
CA TRP A 136 -5.00 4.47 7.21
C TRP A 136 -6.15 4.23 6.25
N THR A 137 -7.32 4.70 6.59
CA THR A 137 -8.38 4.87 5.60
C THR A 137 -8.02 5.99 4.64
N ILE A 138 -8.66 6.04 3.48
CA ILE A 138 -8.48 7.17 2.54
C ILE A 138 -8.81 8.51 3.21
N PRO A 139 -9.92 8.65 3.99
CA PRO A 139 -10.17 9.85 4.78
C PRO A 139 -9.06 10.23 5.76
N ASP A 140 -8.45 9.27 6.49
CA ASP A 140 -7.34 9.57 7.40
C ASP A 140 -6.17 10.22 6.67
N GLY A 141 -5.73 9.58 5.59
CA GLY A 141 -4.61 10.08 4.78
C GLY A 141 -4.90 11.44 4.15
N TYR A 142 -6.13 11.63 3.67
CA TYR A 142 -6.55 12.90 3.07
C TYR A 142 -6.54 14.06 4.07
N VAL A 143 -7.13 13.86 5.24
CA VAL A 143 -7.18 14.87 6.31
C VAL A 143 -5.77 15.18 6.81
N ALA A 144 -4.91 14.17 6.98
CA ALA A 144 -3.52 14.36 7.34
C ALA A 144 -2.76 15.21 6.31
N SER A 145 -2.92 14.90 5.01
CA SER A 145 -2.30 15.68 3.93
C SER A 145 -2.81 17.11 3.87
N LYS A 146 -4.12 17.33 3.98
CA LYS A 146 -4.74 18.66 4.01
C LYS A 146 -4.27 19.48 5.22
N LEU A 147 -4.19 18.85 6.41
CA LEU A 147 -3.75 19.54 7.62
C LEU A 147 -2.28 19.98 7.53
N PHE A 148 -1.38 19.04 7.25
CA PHE A 148 0.05 19.35 7.29
C PHE A 148 0.49 20.15 6.08
N LYS A 149 0.13 19.74 4.85
CA LYS A 149 0.60 20.42 3.62
C LYS A 149 -0.17 21.69 3.31
N GLY A 150 -1.49 21.65 3.48
CA GLY A 150 -2.35 22.78 3.13
C GLY A 150 -2.46 23.81 4.24
N ALA A 151 -2.88 23.40 5.43
CA ALA A 151 -3.21 24.34 6.52
C ALA A 151 -1.96 24.78 7.32
N ILE A 152 -1.12 23.85 7.76
CA ILE A 152 0.13 24.17 8.49
C ILE A 152 1.20 24.69 7.52
N GLY A 153 1.31 24.10 6.34
CA GLY A 153 2.27 24.50 5.32
C GLY A 153 3.63 23.81 5.45
N THR A 154 3.64 22.49 5.73
CA THR A 154 4.85 21.67 5.69
C THR A 154 4.59 20.36 4.93
N ASN A 155 5.58 19.92 4.15
CA ASN A 155 5.54 18.63 3.46
C ASN A 155 6.03 17.46 4.33
N ASN A 156 6.17 17.62 5.64
CA ASN A 156 6.57 16.57 6.58
C ASN A 156 5.43 15.57 6.83
N VAL A 157 4.98 14.93 5.77
CA VAL A 157 3.98 13.85 5.75
C VAL A 157 4.60 12.63 5.13
N GLU A 158 4.73 11.56 5.89
CA GLU A 158 5.24 10.27 5.42
C GLU A 158 4.46 9.11 6.03
N ALA A 159 4.64 7.94 5.46
CA ALA A 159 3.96 6.73 5.90
C ALA A 159 4.89 5.52 5.84
N ASN A 160 4.61 4.49 6.65
CA ASN A 160 5.36 3.24 6.67
C ASN A 160 5.39 2.51 5.32
N ALA A 161 4.45 2.81 4.43
CA ALA A 161 4.43 2.30 3.06
C ALA A 161 5.66 2.75 2.24
N ARG A 162 6.38 3.80 2.65
CA ARG A 162 7.70 4.15 2.11
C ARG A 162 8.69 3.00 2.21
N LEU A 163 8.70 2.28 3.32
CA LEU A 163 9.58 1.13 3.56
C LEU A 163 9.00 -0.20 3.03
N CYS A 164 7.76 -0.18 2.55
CA CYS A 164 7.04 -1.32 2.02
C CYS A 164 7.20 -1.43 0.50
N MET A 165 6.72 -0.41 -0.24
CA MET A 165 6.51 -0.48 -1.70
C MET A 165 7.07 0.70 -2.48
N ALA A 166 7.91 1.55 -1.91
CA ALA A 166 8.47 2.70 -2.63
C ALA A 166 9.23 2.30 -3.92
N SER A 167 9.86 1.13 -3.91
CA SER A 167 10.51 0.57 -5.11
C SER A 167 9.51 0.30 -6.23
N ALA A 168 8.30 -0.24 -5.91
CA ALA A 168 7.25 -0.44 -6.90
C ALA A 168 6.73 0.88 -7.44
N VAL A 169 6.46 1.84 -6.54
CA VAL A 169 6.05 3.20 -6.93
C VAL A 169 7.04 3.81 -7.91
N THR A 170 8.34 3.80 -7.55
CA THR A 170 9.38 4.37 -8.41
C THR A 170 9.52 3.60 -9.73
N GLY A 171 9.43 2.27 -9.69
CA GLY A 171 9.47 1.44 -10.90
C GLY A 171 8.34 1.77 -11.87
N PHE A 172 7.10 1.86 -11.39
CA PHE A 172 5.96 2.26 -12.22
C PHE A 172 6.10 3.69 -12.75
N MET A 173 6.52 4.64 -11.89
CA MET A 173 6.72 6.04 -12.27
C MET A 173 7.78 6.20 -13.35
N THR A 174 8.90 5.48 -13.28
CA THR A 174 9.99 5.59 -14.25
C THR A 174 9.68 4.91 -15.57
N SER A 175 8.91 3.81 -15.56
CA SER A 175 8.55 3.10 -16.79
C SER A 175 7.26 3.61 -17.44
N PHE A 176 6.25 4.02 -16.65
CA PHE A 176 4.91 4.32 -17.17
C PHE A 176 4.38 5.71 -16.79
N GLY A 177 5.13 6.48 -16.00
CA GLY A 177 4.78 7.83 -15.57
C GLY A 177 3.82 7.92 -14.39
N LEU A 178 3.16 6.81 -14.01
CA LEU A 178 2.23 6.75 -12.87
C LEU A 178 2.39 5.44 -12.09
N ASP A 179 2.14 5.51 -10.78
CA ASP A 179 2.07 4.34 -9.91
C ASP A 179 0.69 3.68 -10.00
N GLU A 180 0.43 2.98 -11.11
CA GLU A 180 -0.84 2.27 -11.31
C GLU A 180 -0.60 0.86 -11.86
N PRO A 181 -1.18 -0.19 -11.27
CA PRO A 181 -1.21 -1.51 -11.90
C PRO A 181 -2.10 -1.44 -13.16
N MET A 182 -1.62 -2.04 -14.23
CA MET A 182 -2.26 -1.98 -15.56
C MET A 182 -3.42 -2.94 -15.69
N GLY A 183 -3.41 -4.03 -14.91
CA GLY A 183 -4.44 -5.06 -14.87
C GLY A 183 -5.24 -5.04 -13.58
N CYS A 184 -5.95 -6.14 -13.34
CA CYS A 184 -6.77 -6.38 -12.17
C CYS A 184 -6.72 -7.86 -11.77
N TYR A 185 -7.41 -8.25 -10.70
CA TYR A 185 -7.43 -9.65 -10.26
C TYR A 185 -8.15 -10.60 -11.23
N GLU A 186 -8.95 -10.08 -12.15
CA GLU A 186 -9.56 -10.89 -13.22
C GLU A 186 -8.50 -11.46 -14.18
N ASP A 187 -7.29 -10.92 -14.22
CA ASP A 187 -6.17 -11.50 -14.96
C ASP A 187 -5.88 -12.97 -14.54
N ILE A 188 -6.21 -13.34 -13.29
CA ILE A 188 -6.10 -14.71 -12.79
C ILE A 188 -6.98 -15.67 -13.60
N ASP A 189 -8.13 -15.20 -14.07
CA ASP A 189 -9.08 -16.03 -14.82
C ASP A 189 -8.68 -16.21 -16.28
N HIS A 190 -7.76 -15.39 -16.79
CA HIS A 190 -7.36 -15.33 -18.19
C HIS A 190 -5.91 -15.77 -18.49
N ALA A 191 -5.01 -15.71 -17.51
CA ALA A 191 -3.60 -16.03 -17.71
C ALA A 191 -3.36 -17.54 -17.93
N ASP A 192 -2.36 -17.86 -18.74
CA ASP A 192 -1.88 -19.24 -18.96
C ASP A 192 -0.65 -19.54 -18.12
N VAL A 193 0.09 -18.50 -17.75
CA VAL A 193 1.33 -18.60 -16.96
C VAL A 193 1.34 -17.53 -15.88
N PHE A 194 1.60 -17.93 -14.66
CA PHE A 194 1.93 -17.04 -13.54
C PHE A 194 3.40 -17.19 -13.19
N VAL A 195 4.15 -16.09 -13.18
CA VAL A 195 5.51 -16.04 -12.67
C VAL A 195 5.51 -15.22 -11.38
N LEU A 196 5.83 -15.87 -10.26
CA LEU A 196 5.77 -15.29 -8.91
C LEU A 196 7.17 -14.86 -8.48
N TRP A 197 7.51 -13.59 -8.72
CA TRP A 197 8.83 -13.01 -8.45
C TRP A 197 8.96 -12.61 -6.98
N GLY A 198 9.73 -13.35 -6.18
CA GLY A 198 9.94 -13.05 -4.76
C GLY A 198 8.64 -12.87 -3.97
N ASN A 199 7.64 -13.70 -4.27
CA ASN A 199 6.29 -13.59 -3.74
C ASN A 199 5.80 -14.91 -3.14
N ASN A 200 5.92 -15.06 -1.82
CA ASN A 200 5.31 -16.19 -1.12
C ASN A 200 3.80 -16.03 -1.03
N MET A 201 3.12 -16.13 -2.17
CA MET A 201 1.72 -15.77 -2.36
C MET A 201 0.76 -16.67 -1.57
N ALA A 202 1.11 -17.94 -1.36
CA ALA A 202 0.33 -18.87 -0.56
C ALA A 202 0.16 -18.41 0.90
N GLU A 203 1.10 -17.63 1.44
CA GLU A 203 1.04 -17.09 2.80
C GLU A 203 0.67 -15.61 2.85
N MET A 204 1.15 -14.80 1.91
CA MET A 204 0.93 -13.34 1.91
C MET A 204 -0.43 -12.96 1.35
N HIS A 205 -0.86 -13.58 0.24
CA HIS A 205 -2.12 -13.32 -0.47
C HIS A 205 -2.89 -14.62 -0.74
N PRO A 206 -3.25 -15.41 0.31
CA PRO A 206 -3.73 -16.79 0.16
C PRO A 206 -4.96 -16.92 -0.73
N VAL A 207 -5.89 -15.95 -0.65
CA VAL A 207 -7.13 -15.98 -1.44
C VAL A 207 -6.87 -15.87 -2.94
N LEU A 208 -5.98 -14.96 -3.36
CA LEU A 208 -5.60 -14.86 -4.78
C LEU A 208 -4.83 -16.11 -5.24
N PHE A 209 -3.98 -16.65 -4.38
CA PHE A 209 -3.28 -17.91 -4.68
C PHE A 209 -4.25 -19.08 -4.82
N SER A 210 -5.26 -19.19 -3.96
CA SER A 210 -6.31 -20.21 -4.09
C SER A 210 -7.06 -20.06 -5.42
N ARG A 211 -7.38 -18.83 -5.85
CA ARG A 211 -8.00 -18.60 -7.17
C ARG A 211 -7.12 -19.08 -8.33
N MET A 212 -5.78 -18.90 -8.23
CA MET A 212 -4.84 -19.45 -9.23
C MET A 212 -4.87 -20.98 -9.27
N LEU A 213 -4.90 -21.62 -8.10
CA LEU A 213 -5.00 -23.07 -7.99
C LEU A 213 -6.33 -23.59 -8.57
N ASP A 214 -7.44 -22.90 -8.31
CA ASP A 214 -8.75 -23.22 -8.88
C ASP A 214 -8.73 -23.11 -10.42
N GLN A 215 -8.06 -22.09 -10.97
CA GLN A 215 -7.89 -21.98 -12.42
C GLN A 215 -7.02 -23.10 -12.99
N ARG A 216 -5.96 -23.51 -12.28
CA ARG A 216 -5.12 -24.65 -12.70
C ARG A 216 -5.89 -25.95 -12.71
N LEU A 217 -6.78 -26.19 -11.75
CA LEU A 217 -7.66 -27.37 -11.76
C LEU A 217 -8.59 -27.40 -12.97
N LYS A 218 -9.08 -26.24 -13.41
CA LYS A 218 -9.95 -26.11 -14.60
C LYS A 218 -9.16 -26.17 -15.91
N ARG A 219 -7.91 -25.73 -15.90
CA ARG A 219 -7.01 -25.61 -17.07
C ARG A 219 -5.66 -26.26 -16.75
N PRO A 220 -5.49 -27.58 -16.93
CA PRO A 220 -4.28 -28.32 -16.53
C PRO A 220 -2.99 -27.83 -17.21
N ASP A 221 -3.09 -27.16 -18.36
CA ASP A 221 -1.94 -26.57 -19.07
C ASP A 221 -1.46 -25.25 -18.48
N LEU A 222 -2.23 -24.63 -17.56
CA LEU A 222 -1.82 -23.43 -16.84
C LEU A 222 -0.58 -23.74 -15.99
N LYS A 223 0.40 -22.82 -15.97
CA LYS A 223 1.64 -22.97 -15.21
C LYS A 223 1.76 -21.92 -14.12
N ILE A 224 2.15 -22.35 -12.93
CA ILE A 224 2.54 -21.48 -11.80
C ILE A 224 4.04 -21.70 -11.57
N ILE A 225 4.83 -20.68 -11.83
CA ILE A 225 6.29 -20.69 -11.64
C ILE A 225 6.63 -19.85 -10.43
N ASP A 226 7.20 -20.47 -9.41
CA ASP A 226 7.71 -19.76 -8.23
C ASP A 226 9.19 -19.43 -8.43
N PHE A 227 9.54 -18.14 -8.36
CA PHE A 227 10.90 -17.64 -8.48
C PHE A 227 11.31 -16.98 -7.16
N ALA A 228 12.07 -17.70 -6.34
CA ALA A 228 12.32 -17.39 -4.93
C ALA A 228 13.75 -17.68 -4.49
N THR A 229 14.16 -17.17 -3.33
CA THR A 229 15.47 -17.45 -2.72
C THR A 229 15.46 -18.65 -1.79
N ARG A 230 14.31 -19.17 -1.44
CA ARG A 230 14.10 -20.36 -0.60
C ARG A 230 12.78 -21.04 -0.93
N SER A 231 12.69 -22.31 -0.63
CA SER A 231 11.41 -23.03 -0.73
C SER A 231 10.41 -22.54 0.32
N THR A 232 9.16 -22.34 -0.11
CA THR A 232 8.05 -21.85 0.69
C THR A 232 6.80 -22.69 0.40
N ARG A 233 5.67 -22.39 1.04
CA ARG A 233 4.38 -23.02 0.70
C ARG A 233 3.97 -22.76 -0.74
N THR A 234 4.34 -21.60 -1.29
CA THR A 234 4.12 -21.30 -2.71
C THR A 234 4.93 -22.25 -3.59
N SER A 235 6.19 -22.48 -3.25
CA SER A 235 7.10 -23.39 -3.99
C SER A 235 6.56 -24.81 -4.07
N ILE A 236 5.96 -25.31 -2.97
CA ILE A 236 5.41 -26.67 -2.88
C ILE A 236 4.20 -26.84 -3.81
N ALA A 237 3.39 -25.79 -3.98
CA ALA A 237 2.17 -25.81 -4.78
C ALA A 237 2.39 -25.37 -6.23
N ALA A 238 3.55 -24.81 -6.57
CA ALA A 238 3.91 -24.40 -7.92
C ALA A 238 4.21 -25.61 -8.84
N ASP A 239 4.00 -25.43 -10.14
CA ASP A 239 4.38 -26.45 -11.15
C ASP A 239 5.91 -26.53 -11.29
N LYS A 240 6.58 -25.40 -11.07
CA LYS A 240 8.04 -25.32 -11.04
C LYS A 240 8.48 -24.26 -10.05
N SER A 241 9.44 -24.62 -9.17
CA SER A 241 10.12 -23.68 -8.30
C SER A 241 11.56 -23.52 -8.77
N ILE A 242 11.98 -22.27 -8.96
CA ILE A 242 13.32 -21.90 -9.40
C ILE A 242 13.93 -21.07 -8.29
N LEU A 243 14.96 -21.64 -7.64
CA LEU A 243 15.65 -20.99 -6.54
C LEU A 243 16.91 -20.27 -7.04
N PHE A 244 17.11 -19.03 -6.62
CA PHE A 244 18.24 -18.20 -7.00
C PHE A 244 18.99 -17.68 -5.76
N LYS A 245 20.27 -17.36 -5.91
CA LYS A 245 21.03 -16.68 -4.86
C LYS A 245 20.47 -15.26 -4.64
N PRO A 246 20.30 -14.81 -3.39
CA PRO A 246 19.77 -13.46 -3.11
C PRO A 246 20.48 -12.37 -3.92
N GLN A 247 19.72 -11.39 -4.43
CA GLN A 247 20.18 -10.24 -5.22
C GLN A 247 20.72 -10.56 -6.63
N THR A 248 20.49 -11.77 -7.15
CA THR A 248 20.88 -12.15 -8.51
C THR A 248 19.70 -12.22 -9.49
N ASP A 249 18.51 -11.93 -9.04
CA ASP A 249 17.28 -11.88 -9.83
C ASP A 249 17.35 -10.89 -11.00
N LEU A 250 18.08 -9.75 -10.83
CA LEU A 250 18.36 -8.82 -11.92
C LEU A 250 19.09 -9.47 -13.09
N ALA A 251 20.13 -10.24 -12.79
CA ALA A 251 20.89 -10.96 -13.81
C ALA A 251 20.03 -12.00 -14.52
N VAL A 252 19.18 -12.72 -13.77
CA VAL A 252 18.24 -13.69 -14.37
C VAL A 252 17.20 -13.00 -15.25
N ALA A 253 16.65 -11.86 -14.85
CA ALA A 253 15.71 -11.10 -15.68
C ALA A 253 16.37 -10.65 -17.00
N ASN A 254 17.63 -10.15 -16.94
CA ASN A 254 18.39 -9.81 -18.15
C ASN A 254 18.68 -11.03 -19.03
N ALA A 255 18.98 -12.21 -18.43
CA ALA A 255 19.20 -13.42 -19.22
C ALA A 255 17.92 -13.94 -19.90
N ILE A 256 16.75 -13.77 -19.27
CA ILE A 256 15.46 -14.02 -19.92
C ILE A 256 15.26 -13.06 -21.10
N ALA A 257 15.54 -11.76 -20.91
CA ALA A 257 15.46 -10.77 -21.97
C ALA A 257 16.45 -11.08 -23.12
N TYR A 258 17.68 -11.53 -22.80
CA TYR A 258 18.67 -11.98 -23.77
C TYR A 258 18.11 -13.09 -24.66
N GLU A 259 17.55 -14.15 -24.08
CA GLU A 259 16.96 -15.25 -24.86
C GLU A 259 15.75 -14.80 -25.70
N ILE A 260 14.90 -13.92 -25.18
CA ILE A 260 13.76 -13.34 -25.93
C ILE A 260 14.28 -12.58 -27.16
N VAL A 261 15.29 -11.73 -26.99
CA VAL A 261 15.83 -10.88 -28.07
C VAL A 261 16.62 -11.71 -29.06
N ARG A 262 17.48 -12.63 -28.60
CA ARG A 262 18.31 -13.48 -29.46
C ARG A 262 17.50 -14.39 -30.37
N ASN A 263 16.39 -14.94 -29.85
CA ASN A 263 15.53 -15.84 -30.61
C ASN A 263 14.43 -15.12 -31.40
N ASN A 264 14.43 -13.77 -31.44
CA ASN A 264 13.40 -12.94 -32.05
C ASN A 264 11.98 -13.24 -31.54
N TRP A 265 11.84 -13.54 -30.25
CA TRP A 265 10.55 -13.79 -29.59
C TRP A 265 9.88 -12.52 -29.08
N TYR A 266 10.47 -11.35 -29.32
CA TYR A 266 9.86 -10.08 -28.98
C TYR A 266 8.82 -9.64 -30.00
N ASN A 267 7.87 -8.80 -29.57
CA ASN A 267 6.86 -8.21 -30.45
C ASN A 267 7.43 -6.95 -31.10
N GLU A 268 8.00 -7.10 -32.32
CA GLU A 268 8.67 -6.01 -33.02
C GLU A 268 7.76 -4.80 -33.25
N ALA A 269 6.51 -5.02 -33.65
CA ALA A 269 5.55 -3.94 -33.90
C ALA A 269 5.25 -3.14 -32.62
N PHE A 270 5.08 -3.83 -31.49
CA PHE A 270 4.85 -3.18 -30.21
C PHE A 270 6.11 -2.43 -29.73
N VAL A 271 7.27 -3.07 -29.78
CA VAL A 271 8.55 -2.45 -29.36
C VAL A 271 8.85 -1.20 -30.15
N THR A 272 8.75 -1.26 -31.48
CA THR A 272 9.03 -0.11 -32.36
C THR A 272 8.08 1.06 -32.10
N ARG A 273 6.83 0.77 -31.77
CA ARG A 273 5.79 1.80 -31.64
C ARG A 273 5.67 2.38 -30.23
N HIS A 274 5.91 1.57 -29.20
CA HIS A 274 5.54 1.91 -27.82
C HIS A 274 6.68 1.86 -26.80
N VAL A 275 7.89 1.44 -27.19
CA VAL A 275 9.00 1.29 -26.25
C VAL A 275 10.15 2.21 -26.58
N SER A 276 10.59 2.98 -25.59
CA SER A 276 11.86 3.72 -25.62
C SER A 276 12.87 3.03 -24.72
N PHE A 277 14.13 2.97 -25.17
CA PHE A 277 15.21 2.36 -24.41
C PHE A 277 16.06 3.43 -23.76
N HIS A 278 16.35 3.25 -22.48
CA HIS A 278 17.16 4.17 -21.70
C HIS A 278 18.22 3.41 -20.92
N LYS A 279 19.41 3.99 -20.86
CA LYS A 279 20.50 3.46 -20.04
C LYS A 279 20.20 3.78 -18.58
N GLY A 280 20.08 2.75 -17.77
CA GLY A 280 19.82 2.88 -16.34
C GLY A 280 21.00 3.51 -15.60
N LYS A 281 20.71 4.07 -14.44
CA LYS A 281 21.72 4.61 -13.50
C LYS A 281 22.53 3.47 -12.90
N THR A 282 23.84 3.56 -12.94
CA THR A 282 24.74 2.50 -12.45
C THR A 282 25.18 2.73 -11.00
N ASN A 283 25.32 3.97 -10.58
CA ASN A 283 25.73 4.32 -9.22
C ASN A 283 24.53 4.70 -8.35
N ILE A 284 23.93 3.73 -7.69
CA ILE A 284 22.75 3.92 -6.84
C ILE A 284 23.04 3.84 -5.34
N GLY A 285 24.30 3.63 -4.94
CA GLY A 285 24.67 3.41 -3.54
C GLY A 285 23.94 2.24 -2.88
N PHE A 286 24.03 2.14 -1.56
CA PHE A 286 23.33 1.11 -0.78
C PHE A 286 22.16 1.68 0.04
N GLY A 287 21.90 3.00 -0.03
CA GLY A 287 20.86 3.67 0.75
C GLY A 287 21.19 3.81 2.24
N LEU A 288 22.42 3.54 2.62
CA LEU A 288 22.92 3.66 4.00
C LEU A 288 23.76 4.93 4.19
N GLU A 289 24.11 5.59 3.12
CA GLU A 289 24.90 6.82 3.06
C GLU A 289 24.07 8.00 3.58
N ASP A 290 24.66 8.83 4.42
CA ASP A 290 24.01 10.02 4.94
C ASP A 290 23.88 11.14 3.88
N LYS A 291 24.68 11.06 2.82
CA LYS A 291 24.67 11.98 1.67
C LYS A 291 24.80 11.20 0.38
N PHE A 292 23.69 10.67 -0.11
CA PHE A 292 23.66 10.01 -1.40
C PHE A 292 22.98 10.90 -2.44
N GLN A 293 23.68 11.18 -3.53
CA GLN A 293 23.13 11.87 -4.70
C GLN A 293 22.98 10.87 -5.84
N PHE A 294 21.76 10.75 -6.37
CA PHE A 294 21.55 10.02 -7.60
C PHE A 294 22.18 10.78 -8.77
N ASP A 295 22.86 10.07 -9.64
CA ASP A 295 23.18 10.60 -10.95
C ASP A 295 21.86 10.66 -11.76
N ASP A 296 21.40 11.88 -12.04
CA ASP A 296 20.12 12.11 -12.70
C ASP A 296 20.19 12.09 -14.23
N LYS A 297 21.34 11.77 -14.80
CA LYS A 297 21.49 11.65 -16.26
C LYS A 297 20.80 10.40 -16.76
N ASP A 298 19.71 10.61 -17.48
CA ASP A 298 18.97 9.59 -18.21
C ASP A 298 19.41 9.68 -19.67
N GLU A 299 19.98 8.60 -20.21
CA GLU A 299 20.51 8.54 -21.57
C GLU A 299 19.64 7.62 -22.42
N ALA A 300 18.98 8.20 -23.43
CA ALA A 300 18.26 7.40 -24.41
C ALA A 300 19.23 6.60 -25.27
N ILE A 301 18.96 5.32 -25.47
CA ILE A 301 19.77 4.41 -26.29
C ILE A 301 18.90 3.75 -27.38
N GLN A 302 19.57 3.20 -28.39
CA GLN A 302 18.90 2.44 -29.44
C GLN A 302 18.69 0.98 -29.03
N PHE A 303 17.72 0.32 -29.64
CA PHE A 303 17.46 -1.11 -29.38
C PHE A 303 18.71 -1.99 -29.64
N THR A 304 19.55 -1.61 -30.63
CA THR A 304 20.82 -2.30 -30.91
C THR A 304 21.82 -2.21 -29.75
N GLU A 305 21.87 -1.09 -29.04
CA GLU A 305 22.72 -0.93 -27.86
C GLU A 305 22.19 -1.78 -26.69
N TYR A 306 20.88 -1.84 -26.51
CA TYR A 306 20.26 -2.73 -25.54
C TYR A 306 20.55 -4.20 -25.85
N ARG A 307 20.47 -4.63 -27.11
CA ARG A 307 20.86 -5.98 -27.54
C ARG A 307 22.31 -6.28 -27.20
N ASN A 308 23.23 -5.36 -27.50
CA ASN A 308 24.66 -5.50 -27.19
C ASN A 308 24.90 -5.62 -25.67
N PHE A 309 24.20 -4.82 -24.87
CA PHE A 309 24.25 -4.91 -23.41
C PHE A 309 23.84 -6.31 -22.90
N LEU A 310 22.83 -6.92 -23.49
CA LEU A 310 22.33 -8.23 -23.08
C LEU A 310 23.32 -9.37 -23.34
N GLU A 311 24.32 -9.22 -24.24
CA GLU A 311 25.34 -10.25 -24.50
C GLU A 311 26.20 -10.60 -23.27
N ASP A 312 26.22 -9.72 -22.27
CA ASP A 312 26.85 -10.01 -20.99
C ASP A 312 26.04 -10.93 -20.07
N TYR A 313 24.79 -11.20 -20.43
CA TYR A 313 23.84 -11.98 -19.64
C TYR A 313 23.39 -13.27 -20.32
N THR A 314 24.32 -14.01 -20.95
CA THR A 314 23.98 -15.34 -21.47
C THR A 314 23.52 -16.26 -20.33
N PRO A 315 22.61 -17.21 -20.56
CA PRO A 315 22.13 -18.14 -19.51
C PRO A 315 23.25 -18.84 -18.76
N GLU A 316 24.34 -19.22 -19.44
CA GLU A 316 25.49 -19.89 -18.83
C GLU A 316 26.29 -18.96 -17.88
N LYS A 317 26.53 -17.72 -18.30
CA LYS A 317 27.16 -16.72 -17.41
C LYS A 317 26.31 -16.47 -16.18
N VAL A 318 24.99 -16.37 -16.36
CA VAL A 318 24.06 -16.06 -15.28
C VAL A 318 23.83 -17.27 -14.37
N GLU A 319 23.89 -18.51 -14.87
CA GLU A 319 23.90 -19.71 -14.04
C GLU A 319 25.05 -19.67 -13.02
N ALA A 320 26.26 -19.31 -13.45
CA ALA A 320 27.41 -19.21 -12.55
C ALA A 320 27.18 -18.15 -11.43
N ILE A 321 26.52 -17.04 -11.74
CA ILE A 321 26.22 -15.94 -10.80
C ILE A 321 25.07 -16.32 -9.86
N SER A 322 23.97 -16.80 -10.40
CA SER A 322 22.68 -16.93 -9.72
C SER A 322 22.42 -18.31 -9.13
N GLY A 323 23.05 -19.33 -9.68
CA GLY A 323 22.74 -20.72 -9.41
C GLY A 323 21.49 -21.24 -10.12
N VAL A 324 20.82 -20.40 -10.93
CA VAL A 324 19.68 -20.81 -11.75
C VAL A 324 20.21 -21.49 -13.01
N ARG A 325 19.77 -22.71 -13.28
CA ARG A 325 20.26 -23.47 -14.45
C ARG A 325 19.92 -22.75 -15.76
N ALA A 326 20.85 -22.73 -16.69
CA ALA A 326 20.66 -22.13 -18.01
C ALA A 326 19.39 -22.66 -18.71
N ALA A 327 19.08 -23.94 -18.55
CA ALA A 327 17.87 -24.56 -19.08
C ALA A 327 16.58 -23.96 -18.48
N ASP A 328 16.60 -23.57 -17.19
CA ASP A 328 15.44 -22.96 -16.52
C ASP A 328 15.27 -21.50 -16.96
N ILE A 329 16.36 -20.78 -17.23
CA ILE A 329 16.31 -19.44 -17.82
C ILE A 329 15.69 -19.48 -19.21
N ARG A 330 16.13 -20.41 -20.07
CA ARG A 330 15.56 -20.62 -21.41
C ARG A 330 14.09 -21.03 -21.36
N TYR A 331 13.72 -21.87 -20.39
CA TYR A 331 12.34 -22.24 -20.17
C TYR A 331 11.47 -21.03 -19.81
N LEU A 332 11.91 -20.16 -18.88
CA LEU A 332 11.20 -18.93 -18.56
C LEU A 332 11.08 -18.02 -19.79
N ALA A 333 12.17 -17.83 -20.52
CA ALA A 333 12.17 -17.01 -21.73
C ALA A 333 11.16 -17.53 -22.78
N SER A 334 11.07 -18.85 -22.96
CA SER A 334 10.09 -19.47 -23.88
C SER A 334 8.64 -19.21 -23.46
N LEU A 335 8.35 -19.15 -22.17
CA LEU A 335 7.00 -18.82 -21.66
C LEU A 335 6.62 -17.36 -21.96
N TYR A 336 7.53 -16.41 -21.72
CA TYR A 336 7.30 -15.00 -22.06
C TYR A 336 7.25 -14.78 -23.57
N GLY A 337 8.13 -15.45 -24.33
CA GLY A 337 8.28 -15.29 -25.77
C GLY A 337 7.18 -15.99 -26.61
N ASP A 338 6.46 -16.96 -26.08
CA ASP A 338 5.39 -17.64 -26.82
C ASP A 338 4.20 -16.69 -27.05
N PRO A 339 3.91 -16.27 -28.30
CA PRO A 339 2.83 -15.34 -28.60
C PRO A 339 1.42 -15.88 -28.27
N LYS A 340 1.27 -17.18 -28.11
CA LYS A 340 0.00 -17.82 -27.77
C LYS A 340 -0.29 -17.84 -26.29
N LYS A 341 0.72 -17.64 -25.43
CA LYS A 341 0.58 -17.68 -23.98
C LYS A 341 0.36 -16.29 -23.39
N LYS A 342 -0.57 -16.22 -22.46
CA LYS A 342 -0.81 -15.05 -21.62
C LYS A 342 -0.01 -15.21 -20.33
N VAL A 343 0.80 -14.20 -20.00
CA VAL A 343 1.73 -14.25 -18.87
C VAL A 343 1.45 -13.10 -17.91
N VAL A 344 1.25 -13.43 -16.63
CA VAL A 344 1.19 -12.45 -15.54
C VAL A 344 2.39 -12.64 -14.61
N SER A 345 3.10 -11.56 -14.33
CA SER A 345 4.15 -11.52 -13.32
C SER A 345 3.63 -10.88 -12.05
N TYR A 346 3.53 -11.65 -10.97
CA TYR A 346 3.20 -11.13 -9.65
C TYR A 346 4.43 -11.03 -8.78
N TRP A 347 4.56 -9.92 -8.04
CA TRP A 347 5.60 -9.78 -7.02
C TRP A 347 5.07 -9.13 -5.75
N CYS A 348 5.87 -9.24 -4.68
CA CYS A 348 5.62 -8.63 -3.39
C CYS A 348 6.95 -8.18 -2.76
N MET A 349 7.10 -8.29 -1.45
CA MET A 349 8.20 -7.71 -0.70
C MET A 349 9.58 -8.29 -1.02
N GLY A 350 9.67 -9.51 -1.58
CA GLY A 350 10.95 -10.07 -2.02
C GLY A 350 11.65 -9.21 -3.08
N MET A 351 10.88 -8.53 -3.93
CA MET A 351 11.41 -7.53 -4.86
C MET A 351 11.37 -6.11 -4.28
N ASN A 352 10.26 -5.72 -3.62
CA ASN A 352 10.08 -4.35 -3.16
C ASN A 352 11.08 -3.94 -2.07
N GLN A 353 11.42 -4.82 -1.14
CA GLN A 353 12.32 -4.56 -0.01
C GLN A 353 13.75 -5.03 -0.27
N HIS A 354 14.15 -5.03 -1.49
CA HIS A 354 15.46 -5.36 -2.00
C HIS A 354 16.32 -4.11 -2.18
N THR A 355 17.63 -4.16 -2.01
CA THR A 355 18.52 -3.01 -2.20
C THR A 355 18.47 -2.45 -3.63
N ARG A 356 18.09 -3.28 -4.60
CA ARG A 356 17.91 -2.93 -6.01
C ARG A 356 16.45 -3.09 -6.47
N GLY A 357 15.51 -2.92 -5.53
CA GLY A 357 14.09 -3.20 -5.74
C GLY A 357 13.47 -2.47 -6.93
N THR A 358 13.79 -1.19 -7.13
CA THR A 358 13.29 -0.44 -8.29
C THR A 358 13.74 -1.07 -9.60
N TRP A 359 15.00 -1.46 -9.71
CA TRP A 359 15.57 -1.98 -10.94
C TRP A 359 15.09 -3.37 -11.31
N ILE A 360 14.96 -4.27 -10.35
CA ILE A 360 14.40 -5.59 -10.67
C ILE A 360 12.97 -5.47 -11.22
N GLN A 361 12.19 -4.52 -10.73
CA GLN A 361 10.86 -4.28 -11.25
C GLN A 361 10.89 -3.74 -12.68
N ASN A 362 11.76 -2.75 -12.97
CA ASN A 362 11.96 -2.28 -14.34
C ASN A 362 12.36 -3.43 -15.27
N LEU A 363 13.23 -4.34 -14.82
CA LEU A 363 13.64 -5.50 -15.63
C LEU A 363 12.48 -6.48 -15.87
N VAL A 364 11.60 -6.70 -14.90
CA VAL A 364 10.38 -7.49 -15.12
C VAL A 364 9.43 -6.77 -16.09
N TYR A 365 9.31 -5.43 -16.02
CA TYR A 365 8.53 -4.67 -17.00
C TYR A 365 9.11 -4.82 -18.40
N ASN A 366 10.43 -4.85 -18.54
CA ASN A 366 11.09 -5.07 -19.84
C ASN A 366 10.65 -6.38 -20.50
N LEU A 367 10.47 -7.47 -19.74
CA LEU A 367 9.99 -8.75 -20.29
C LEU A 367 8.59 -8.62 -20.89
N HIS A 368 7.71 -7.89 -20.22
CA HIS A 368 6.36 -7.62 -20.70
C HIS A 368 6.33 -6.63 -21.87
N LEU A 369 7.16 -5.58 -21.83
CA LEU A 369 7.28 -4.59 -22.90
C LEU A 369 7.89 -5.20 -24.16
N LEU A 370 8.94 -6.00 -24.05
CA LEU A 370 9.53 -6.70 -25.20
C LEU A 370 8.51 -7.61 -25.91
N THR A 371 7.67 -8.30 -25.14
CA THR A 371 6.73 -9.27 -25.70
C THR A 371 5.33 -8.71 -26.00
N GLY A 372 5.08 -7.43 -25.66
CA GLY A 372 3.78 -6.79 -25.83
C GLY A 372 2.69 -7.38 -24.93
N LYS A 373 3.06 -8.13 -23.87
CA LYS A 373 2.15 -8.79 -22.94
C LYS A 373 1.79 -7.87 -21.78
N ILE A 374 1.02 -6.83 -22.07
CA ILE A 374 0.71 -5.76 -21.12
C ILE A 374 -0.67 -5.18 -21.37
N SER A 375 -1.35 -4.74 -20.32
CA SER A 375 -2.61 -3.98 -20.39
C SER A 375 -3.73 -4.69 -21.17
N GLN A 376 -3.84 -5.99 -21.03
CA GLN A 376 -4.88 -6.81 -21.64
C GLN A 376 -5.16 -8.05 -20.76
N PRO A 377 -6.35 -8.68 -20.89
CA PRO A 377 -6.74 -9.80 -20.03
C PRO A 377 -5.70 -10.91 -19.96
N GLY A 378 -5.23 -11.20 -18.74
CA GLY A 378 -4.25 -12.25 -18.46
C GLY A 378 -2.79 -11.91 -18.80
N ASN A 379 -2.47 -10.64 -19.08
CA ASN A 379 -1.12 -10.21 -19.42
C ASN A 379 -0.71 -8.96 -18.65
N GLY A 380 0.45 -9.01 -18.00
CA GLY A 380 1.08 -7.84 -17.42
C GLY A 380 1.82 -8.09 -16.11
N PRO A 381 2.63 -7.10 -15.72
CA PRO A 381 3.26 -7.07 -14.41
C PRO A 381 2.28 -6.54 -13.36
N PHE A 382 2.28 -7.11 -12.15
CA PHE A 382 1.36 -6.74 -11.10
C PHE A 382 2.02 -6.77 -9.70
N SER A 383 2.07 -5.62 -9.04
CA SER A 383 2.56 -5.50 -7.67
C SER A 383 1.44 -5.79 -6.66
N LEU A 384 1.64 -6.79 -5.81
CA LEU A 384 0.70 -7.13 -4.74
C LEU A 384 1.08 -6.41 -3.45
N THR A 385 0.20 -5.53 -3.00
CA THR A 385 0.43 -4.70 -1.81
C THR A 385 0.22 -5.51 -0.54
N GLY A 386 1.12 -5.32 0.44
CA GLY A 386 1.02 -5.96 1.76
C GLY A 386 -0.06 -5.35 2.64
N GLN A 387 -0.09 -4.02 2.78
CA GLN A 387 -1.04 -3.33 3.64
C GLN A 387 -2.38 -3.08 2.94
N PRO A 388 -3.52 -3.09 3.68
CA PRO A 388 -4.86 -3.11 3.09
C PRO A 388 -5.21 -1.85 2.31
N SER A 389 -4.64 -0.71 2.65
CA SER A 389 -4.94 0.58 2.00
C SER A 389 -3.71 1.40 1.61
N ALA A 390 -2.53 0.78 1.48
CA ALA A 390 -1.35 1.53 1.01
C ALA A 390 -1.56 2.13 -0.39
N CYS A 391 -2.34 1.45 -1.23
CA CYS A 391 -2.74 1.99 -2.52
C CYS A 391 -3.69 3.18 -2.35
N GLY A 392 -4.70 3.08 -1.49
CA GLY A 392 -5.64 4.18 -1.23
C GLY A 392 -4.97 5.41 -0.63
N THR A 393 -4.10 5.23 0.36
CA THR A 393 -3.50 6.36 1.09
C THR A 393 -2.24 6.91 0.43
N VAL A 394 -1.31 6.07 0.00
CA VAL A 394 -0.03 6.53 -0.54
C VAL A 394 -0.12 6.82 -2.03
N ARG A 395 -0.68 5.91 -2.81
CA ARG A 395 -0.82 6.08 -4.26
C ARG A 395 -1.86 7.15 -4.60
N GLU A 396 -3.07 7.00 -4.07
CA GLU A 396 -4.24 7.79 -4.47
C GLU A 396 -4.31 9.13 -3.75
N VAL A 397 -4.16 9.14 -2.42
CA VAL A 397 -4.16 10.38 -1.62
C VAL A 397 -2.82 11.10 -1.64
N GLY A 398 -1.72 10.37 -1.80
CA GLY A 398 -0.40 10.99 -1.84
C GLY A 398 0.16 11.36 -0.47
N THR A 399 0.08 10.46 0.52
CA THR A 399 0.63 10.67 1.87
C THR A 399 2.15 10.47 1.94
N LEU A 400 2.89 11.05 1.00
CA LEU A 400 4.34 11.11 0.96
C LEU A 400 4.79 12.55 0.74
N THR A 401 5.98 12.89 1.21
CA THR A 401 6.49 14.27 1.21
C THR A 401 6.40 14.98 -0.15
N HIS A 402 6.61 14.27 -1.25
CA HIS A 402 6.62 14.84 -2.61
C HIS A 402 5.26 14.81 -3.32
N LYS A 403 4.23 14.15 -2.77
CA LYS A 403 2.93 13.93 -3.43
C LYS A 403 1.84 14.88 -2.93
N LEU A 404 0.87 15.10 -3.77
CA LEU A 404 -0.46 15.66 -3.48
C LEU A 404 -1.53 14.68 -3.95
N PRO A 405 -2.78 14.79 -3.53
CA PRO A 405 -3.85 14.06 -4.19
C PRO A 405 -3.82 14.36 -5.70
N LYS A 406 -3.65 13.31 -6.52
CA LYS A 406 -3.53 13.42 -7.99
C LYS A 406 -2.40 14.33 -8.50
N GLY A 407 -1.31 14.52 -7.74
CA GLY A 407 -0.25 15.40 -8.19
C GLY A 407 1.02 15.34 -7.34
N VAL A 408 1.92 16.27 -7.61
CA VAL A 408 3.21 16.39 -6.93
C VAL A 408 3.48 17.82 -6.48
N VAL A 409 4.18 17.98 -5.36
CA VAL A 409 4.41 19.31 -4.76
C VAL A 409 5.30 20.23 -5.60
N ASN A 410 6.18 19.69 -6.44
CA ASN A 410 7.06 20.48 -7.30
C ASN A 410 6.37 21.02 -8.57
N ASN A 411 5.16 20.57 -8.88
CA ASN A 411 4.35 21.10 -9.96
C ASN A 411 3.43 22.22 -9.44
N GLU A 412 3.56 23.41 -10.01
CA GLU A 412 2.78 24.58 -9.59
C GLU A 412 1.28 24.43 -9.87
N ALA A 413 0.92 23.82 -11.00
CA ALA A 413 -0.48 23.59 -11.36
C ALA A 413 -1.15 22.62 -10.37
N ASP A 414 -0.44 21.57 -9.96
CA ASP A 414 -0.95 20.62 -8.96
C ASP A 414 -1.13 21.28 -7.60
N ARG A 415 -0.20 22.17 -7.17
CA ARG A 415 -0.35 22.93 -5.93
C ARG A 415 -1.52 23.90 -5.99
N LYS A 416 -1.70 24.63 -7.09
CA LYS A 416 -2.85 25.53 -7.28
C LYS A 416 -4.16 24.75 -7.20
N PHE A 417 -4.25 23.63 -7.90
CA PHE A 417 -5.43 22.77 -7.88
C PHE A 417 -5.75 22.25 -6.47
N ALA A 418 -4.74 21.81 -5.74
CA ALA A 418 -4.90 21.37 -4.36
C ALA A 418 -5.32 22.53 -3.43
N ALA A 419 -4.69 23.69 -3.57
CA ALA A 419 -4.99 24.89 -2.78
C ALA A 419 -6.44 25.37 -2.97
N ASP A 420 -6.95 25.35 -4.19
CA ASP A 420 -8.33 25.72 -4.52
C ASP A 420 -9.35 24.77 -3.86
N ILE A 421 -9.10 23.45 -3.89
CA ILE A 421 -9.97 22.47 -3.23
C ILE A 421 -9.90 22.61 -1.71
N TRP A 422 -8.70 22.76 -1.16
CA TRP A 422 -8.46 22.86 0.29
C TRP A 422 -8.81 24.21 0.88
N GLN A 423 -9.09 25.22 0.05
CA GLN A 423 -9.38 26.61 0.44
C GLN A 423 -8.24 27.20 1.29
N VAL A 424 -7.02 27.05 0.81
CA VAL A 424 -5.80 27.62 1.40
C VAL A 424 -5.04 28.44 0.35
N PRO A 425 -4.21 29.43 0.75
CA PRO A 425 -3.30 30.09 -0.17
C PRO A 425 -2.32 29.06 -0.78
N VAL A 426 -2.02 29.19 -2.07
CA VAL A 426 -1.09 28.26 -2.75
C VAL A 426 0.31 28.29 -2.14
N GLU A 427 0.73 29.41 -1.61
CA GLU A 427 2.00 29.64 -0.92
C GLU A 427 2.14 28.79 0.37
N ASN A 428 1.03 28.34 0.94
CA ASN A 428 1.04 27.43 2.08
C ASN A 428 1.56 26.05 1.71
N ILE A 429 1.40 25.61 0.47
CA ILE A 429 1.86 24.30 0.02
C ILE A 429 3.32 24.43 -0.48
N PRO A 430 4.34 23.97 0.29
CA PRO A 430 5.73 24.14 -0.10
C PRO A 430 6.03 23.42 -1.44
N ALA A 431 6.79 24.09 -2.31
CA ALA A 431 7.10 23.60 -3.66
C ALA A 431 8.16 22.47 -3.68
N LYS A 432 8.81 22.21 -2.56
CA LYS A 432 9.85 21.17 -2.47
C LYS A 432 9.45 20.11 -1.47
N PRO A 433 9.72 18.82 -1.77
CA PRO A 433 9.61 17.77 -0.77
C PRO A 433 10.58 18.04 0.38
N THR A 434 10.24 17.54 1.55
CA THR A 434 11.09 17.61 2.74
C THR A 434 11.76 16.25 3.02
N TYR A 435 11.48 15.63 4.16
CA TYR A 435 12.09 14.39 4.59
C TYR A 435 11.28 13.18 4.17
N HIS A 436 11.89 12.21 3.45
CA HIS A 436 11.31 10.87 3.35
C HIS A 436 11.46 10.13 4.70
N THR A 437 10.79 8.99 4.88
CA THR A 437 10.67 8.30 6.18
C THR A 437 11.98 8.20 6.96
N VAL A 438 13.05 7.64 6.37
CA VAL A 438 14.33 7.46 7.09
C VAL A 438 14.94 8.80 7.47
N GLU A 439 14.88 9.78 6.56
CA GLU A 439 15.40 11.11 6.81
C GLU A 439 14.56 11.90 7.83
N MET A 440 13.25 11.67 7.87
CA MET A 440 12.36 12.21 8.90
C MET A 440 12.81 11.79 10.31
N PHE A 441 13.15 10.51 10.52
CA PHE A 441 13.68 10.04 11.80
C PHE A 441 15.12 10.51 12.07
N ARG A 442 15.93 10.71 11.02
CA ARG A 442 17.25 11.38 11.15
C ARG A 442 17.10 12.85 11.54
N ALA A 443 16.15 13.56 10.94
CA ALA A 443 15.83 14.94 11.28
C ALA A 443 15.31 15.09 12.73
N LEU A 444 14.53 14.11 13.20
CA LEU A 444 14.16 14.01 14.62
C LEU A 444 15.39 13.84 15.50
N ASP A 445 16.35 13.01 15.12
CA ASP A 445 17.60 12.80 15.84
C ASP A 445 18.46 14.08 15.91
N ARG A 446 18.56 14.83 14.80
CA ARG A 446 19.27 16.12 14.74
C ARG A 446 18.54 17.26 15.44
N GLY A 447 17.23 17.16 15.68
CA GLY A 447 16.41 18.18 16.30
C GLY A 447 15.79 19.21 15.35
N GLU A 448 15.78 18.90 14.09
CA GLU A 448 15.07 19.64 13.06
C GLU A 448 13.56 19.39 13.17
N ILE A 449 13.15 18.13 13.36
CA ILE A 449 11.80 17.77 13.78
C ILE A 449 11.77 17.68 15.30
N ARG A 450 10.82 18.39 15.92
CA ARG A 450 10.63 18.46 17.36
C ARG A 450 9.26 17.97 17.80
N PHE A 451 8.26 18.01 16.93
CA PHE A 451 6.94 17.46 17.15
C PHE A 451 6.70 16.36 16.09
N LEU A 452 6.45 15.13 16.54
CA LEU A 452 6.14 14.01 15.66
C LEU A 452 4.85 13.34 16.10
N TRP A 453 3.85 13.30 15.19
CA TRP A 453 2.62 12.53 15.39
C TRP A 453 2.71 11.22 14.64
N ILE A 454 2.60 10.11 15.33
CA ILE A 454 2.62 8.75 14.77
C ILE A 454 1.21 8.17 14.85
N GLN A 455 0.68 7.69 13.72
CA GLN A 455 -0.65 7.09 13.67
C GLN A 455 -0.63 5.71 12.99
N VAL A 456 -1.30 4.72 13.61
CA VAL A 456 -1.60 3.40 13.04
C VAL A 456 -0.37 2.62 12.56
N THR A 457 0.79 2.87 13.16
CA THR A 457 2.05 2.17 12.82
C THR A 457 3.00 2.12 14.02
N ASN A 458 3.95 1.17 14.00
CA ASN A 458 4.84 0.90 15.13
C ASN A 458 6.32 1.06 14.70
N PRO A 459 6.81 2.31 14.44
CA PRO A 459 8.15 2.54 13.96
C PRO A 459 9.24 2.12 14.96
N MET A 460 8.94 2.11 16.27
CA MET A 460 9.89 1.65 17.28
C MET A 460 10.10 0.12 17.29
N VAL A 461 9.51 -0.58 16.33
CA VAL A 461 9.78 -2.00 16.02
C VAL A 461 10.30 -2.14 14.58
N THR A 462 9.81 -1.32 13.64
CA THR A 462 9.98 -1.57 12.21
C THR A 462 11.07 -0.72 11.53
N MET A 463 11.55 0.35 12.16
CA MET A 463 12.59 1.21 11.59
C MET A 463 13.97 0.53 11.58
N PRO A 464 14.77 0.68 10.51
CA PRO A 464 16.17 0.26 10.53
C PRO A 464 16.97 1.10 11.53
N LYS A 465 18.09 0.56 12.07
CA LYS A 465 18.91 1.24 13.10
C LYS A 465 18.08 1.69 14.32
N LEU A 466 17.19 0.84 14.76
CA LEU A 466 16.11 1.11 15.72
C LEU A 466 16.55 1.82 17.00
N LYS A 467 17.70 1.42 17.59
CA LYS A 467 18.22 2.04 18.81
C LYS A 467 18.44 3.55 18.65
N ARG A 468 19.01 3.99 17.52
CA ARG A 468 19.24 5.41 17.22
C ARG A 468 17.94 6.22 17.31
N TYR A 469 16.86 5.68 16.75
CA TYR A 469 15.59 6.40 16.69
C TYR A 469 14.80 6.35 18.00
N ARG A 470 14.92 5.27 18.75
CA ARG A 470 14.41 5.23 20.13
C ARG A 470 15.11 6.29 21.01
N ASP A 471 16.43 6.35 20.96
CA ASP A 471 17.20 7.36 21.69
C ASP A 471 16.83 8.79 21.23
N ALA A 472 16.62 8.97 19.93
CA ALA A 472 16.24 10.27 19.36
C ALA A 472 14.91 10.83 19.90
N THR A 473 13.91 9.96 20.12
CA THR A 473 12.60 10.38 20.65
C THR A 473 12.65 10.86 22.10
N GLN A 474 13.68 10.46 22.86
CA GLN A 474 13.85 10.81 24.28
C GLN A 474 14.73 12.04 24.50
N LYS A 475 15.28 12.61 23.43
CA LYS A 475 16.09 13.84 23.55
C LYS A 475 15.24 15.03 23.97
N GLU A 476 15.83 15.94 24.75
CA GLU A 476 15.16 17.15 25.18
C GLU A 476 14.58 17.97 24.02
N GLY A 477 13.45 18.60 24.25
CA GLY A 477 12.74 19.40 23.25
C GLY A 477 12.08 18.59 22.13
N ARG A 478 11.85 17.28 22.30
CA ARG A 478 11.00 16.45 21.45
C ARG A 478 9.64 16.27 22.10
N PHE A 479 8.60 16.23 21.29
CA PHE A 479 7.24 15.93 21.72
C PHE A 479 6.61 14.91 20.78
N ILE A 480 6.29 13.74 21.30
CA ILE A 480 5.83 12.59 20.52
C ILE A 480 4.37 12.27 20.85
N VAL A 481 3.51 12.30 19.86
CA VAL A 481 2.11 11.88 19.94
C VAL A 481 1.95 10.56 19.22
N VAL A 482 1.25 9.60 19.85
CA VAL A 482 0.95 8.30 19.24
C VAL A 482 -0.54 8.04 19.30
N SER A 483 -1.15 7.81 18.13
CA SER A 483 -2.53 7.31 18.02
C SER A 483 -2.47 5.82 17.68
N ASP A 484 -2.97 4.98 18.59
CA ASP A 484 -2.95 3.53 18.39
C ASP A 484 -4.12 2.86 19.10
N VAL A 485 -4.32 1.59 18.79
CA VAL A 485 -5.39 0.75 19.35
C VAL A 485 -4.91 -0.08 20.53
N TYR A 486 -3.61 -0.36 20.62
CA TYR A 486 -2.96 -1.18 21.65
C TYR A 486 -1.66 -0.53 22.12
N PRO A 487 -1.21 -0.85 23.35
CA PRO A 487 0.14 -0.53 23.79
C PRO A 487 1.18 -1.23 22.89
N THR A 488 2.22 -0.51 22.52
CA THR A 488 3.31 -1.00 21.67
C THR A 488 4.61 -0.35 22.10
N PRO A 489 5.79 -0.84 21.68
CA PRO A 489 7.06 -0.14 21.89
C PRO A 489 7.07 1.31 21.35
N THR A 490 6.16 1.66 20.44
CA THR A 490 5.99 3.04 19.98
C THR A 490 5.17 3.86 20.98
N THR A 491 4.19 3.29 21.65
CA THR A 491 3.48 4.02 22.73
C THR A 491 4.36 4.25 23.95
N ASP A 492 5.38 3.42 24.19
CA ASP A 492 6.30 3.58 25.34
C ASP A 492 7.10 4.90 25.29
N ILE A 493 7.38 5.40 24.06
CA ILE A 493 8.15 6.64 23.88
C ILE A 493 7.26 7.89 23.76
N ALA A 494 5.95 7.77 23.84
CA ALA A 494 5.02 8.86 23.62
C ALA A 494 4.92 9.81 24.82
N ASP A 495 4.72 11.10 24.57
CA ASP A 495 4.28 12.10 25.54
C ASP A 495 2.76 12.10 25.68
N VAL A 496 2.05 11.84 24.57
CA VAL A 496 0.60 11.68 24.53
C VAL A 496 0.23 10.45 23.73
N ILE A 497 -0.64 9.60 24.29
CA ILE A 497 -1.27 8.49 23.60
C ILE A 497 -2.74 8.82 23.41
N LEU A 498 -3.22 8.77 22.16
CA LEU A 498 -4.62 8.93 21.81
C LEU A 498 -5.21 7.58 21.40
N PRO A 499 -6.30 7.12 22.04
CA PRO A 499 -6.91 5.84 21.71
C PRO A 499 -7.64 5.91 20.36
N SER A 500 -7.35 4.99 19.44
CA SER A 500 -7.96 4.96 18.11
C SER A 500 -9.11 3.97 18.01
N ALA A 501 -10.18 4.36 17.31
CA ALA A 501 -11.24 3.45 16.87
C ALA A 501 -10.72 2.62 15.71
N MET A 502 -10.92 1.30 15.78
CA MET A 502 -10.36 0.35 14.84
C MET A 502 -11.39 -0.15 13.84
N TRP A 503 -11.04 -0.12 12.55
CA TRP A 503 -11.76 -0.78 11.45
C TRP A 503 -13.29 -0.57 11.53
N ILE A 504 -14.08 -1.61 11.81
CA ILE A 504 -15.55 -1.57 11.85
C ILE A 504 -16.13 -0.79 13.05
N GLU A 505 -15.31 -0.29 13.96
CA GLU A 505 -15.71 0.67 15.01
C GLU A 505 -15.89 2.08 14.46
N ARG A 506 -15.52 2.31 13.20
CA ARG A 506 -15.71 3.54 12.45
C ARG A 506 -16.08 3.25 11.00
N GLU A 507 -16.60 4.22 10.32
CA GLU A 507 -16.76 4.19 8.87
C GLU A 507 -15.41 4.45 8.19
N GLY A 508 -15.23 3.92 6.97
CA GLY A 508 -14.00 4.15 6.24
C GLY A 508 -13.99 3.62 4.81
N MET A 509 -12.87 3.88 4.13
CA MET A 509 -12.61 3.42 2.78
C MET A 509 -11.18 2.94 2.65
N PHE A 510 -10.98 1.79 1.97
CA PHE A 510 -9.68 1.29 1.57
C PHE A 510 -9.53 1.27 0.06
N GLY A 511 -8.31 1.47 -0.44
CA GLY A 511 -7.94 1.21 -1.82
C GLY A 511 -7.00 0.00 -1.90
N ASN A 512 -7.42 -1.07 -2.60
CA ASN A 512 -6.66 -2.30 -2.71
C ASN A 512 -5.62 -2.29 -3.86
N SER A 513 -4.88 -3.40 -4.05
CA SER A 513 -3.82 -3.48 -5.06
C SER A 513 -4.33 -3.34 -6.49
N GLU A 514 -5.57 -3.74 -6.81
CA GLU A 514 -6.15 -3.65 -8.16
C GLU A 514 -6.84 -2.32 -8.46
N ARG A 515 -6.57 -1.26 -7.72
CA ARG A 515 -7.22 0.06 -7.85
C ARG A 515 -8.71 0.03 -7.48
N ARG A 516 -9.16 -0.90 -6.64
CA ARG A 516 -10.53 -0.98 -6.16
C ARG A 516 -10.68 -0.21 -4.85
N THR A 517 -11.54 0.79 -4.83
CA THR A 517 -11.96 1.50 -3.62
C THR A 517 -13.14 0.77 -2.99
N GLN A 518 -13.05 0.47 -1.70
CA GLN A 518 -14.03 -0.30 -0.93
C GLN A 518 -14.46 0.49 0.29
N HIS A 519 -15.76 0.62 0.49
CA HIS A 519 -16.39 1.33 1.60
C HIS A 519 -16.97 0.36 2.62
N TRP A 520 -17.02 0.78 3.87
CA TRP A 520 -17.79 0.11 4.93
C TRP A 520 -18.38 1.13 5.90
N GLU A 521 -19.54 0.83 6.44
CA GLU A 521 -20.20 1.62 7.47
C GLU A 521 -19.70 1.22 8.87
N LYS A 522 -19.81 2.12 9.83
CA LYS A 522 -19.60 1.83 11.25
C LYS A 522 -20.55 0.73 11.70
N MET A 523 -20.04 -0.27 12.38
CA MET A 523 -20.81 -1.43 12.87
C MET A 523 -20.86 -1.52 14.39
N LEU A 524 -19.82 -1.03 15.06
CA LEU A 524 -19.63 -1.15 16.50
C LEU A 524 -19.35 0.21 17.14
N THR A 525 -19.66 0.34 18.40
CA THR A 525 -19.24 1.49 19.21
C THR A 525 -17.79 1.29 19.64
N PRO A 526 -16.88 2.28 19.42
CA PRO A 526 -15.52 2.20 19.95
C PRO A 526 -15.51 2.12 21.48
N PRO A 527 -14.51 1.45 22.08
CA PRO A 527 -14.42 1.33 23.53
C PRO A 527 -13.95 2.64 24.19
N GLY A 528 -14.61 3.05 25.26
CA GLY A 528 -14.22 4.23 26.04
C GLY A 528 -14.28 5.54 25.26
N GLU A 529 -13.16 6.25 25.21
CA GLU A 529 -12.99 7.52 24.49
C GLU A 529 -12.31 7.35 23.13
N ALA A 530 -12.17 6.11 22.63
CA ALA A 530 -11.49 5.85 21.36
C ALA A 530 -12.26 6.47 20.18
N MET A 531 -11.55 7.27 19.36
CA MET A 531 -12.11 7.96 18.21
C MET A 531 -11.28 7.68 16.95
N SER A 532 -11.88 7.87 15.77
CA SER A 532 -11.16 7.67 14.52
C SER A 532 -9.96 8.61 14.40
N ASP A 533 -8.91 8.17 13.73
CA ASP A 533 -7.72 9.01 13.44
C ASP A 533 -8.11 10.26 12.65
N THR A 534 -9.08 10.14 11.73
CA THR A 534 -9.69 11.27 11.02
C THR A 534 -10.27 12.30 11.98
N TRP A 535 -11.07 11.87 12.96
CA TRP A 535 -11.66 12.77 13.94
C TRP A 535 -10.59 13.46 14.80
N GLN A 536 -9.57 12.74 15.25
CA GLN A 536 -8.47 13.30 16.02
C GLN A 536 -7.73 14.41 15.24
N LEU A 537 -7.49 14.19 13.95
CA LEU A 537 -6.86 15.18 13.06
C LEU A 537 -7.75 16.42 12.88
N ILE A 538 -9.05 16.24 12.66
CA ILE A 538 -10.02 17.34 12.53
C ILE A 538 -10.08 18.17 13.81
N GLU A 539 -10.13 17.53 14.96
CA GLU A 539 -10.19 18.21 16.26
C GLU A 539 -8.92 19.02 16.57
N VAL A 540 -7.75 18.47 16.21
CA VAL A 540 -6.50 19.24 16.32
C VAL A 540 -6.47 20.39 15.32
N ALA A 541 -6.91 20.17 14.08
CA ALA A 541 -6.99 21.23 13.06
C ALA A 541 -7.87 22.41 13.53
N ARG A 542 -9.02 22.12 14.13
CA ARG A 542 -9.93 23.13 14.69
C ARG A 542 -9.27 23.93 15.83
N ARG A 543 -8.57 23.26 16.74
CA ARG A 543 -7.82 23.90 17.84
C ARG A 543 -6.66 24.74 17.34
N LEU A 544 -6.09 24.40 16.20
CA LEU A 544 -5.06 25.21 15.53
C LEU A 544 -5.63 26.47 14.86
N GLY A 545 -6.95 26.60 14.74
CA GLY A 545 -7.60 27.76 14.13
C GLY A 545 -8.07 27.53 12.69
N PHE A 546 -8.07 26.29 12.20
CA PHE A 546 -8.42 25.93 10.83
C PHE A 546 -9.87 25.44 10.67
N GLN A 547 -10.82 25.92 11.50
CA GLN A 547 -12.22 25.49 11.48
C GLN A 547 -12.87 25.66 10.11
N LYS A 548 -12.48 26.72 9.37
CA LYS A 548 -13.01 27.00 8.04
C LYS A 548 -12.60 25.95 7.01
N GLN A 549 -11.35 25.46 7.11
CA GLN A 549 -10.83 24.41 6.21
C GLN A 549 -11.31 23.00 6.59
N PHE A 550 -11.73 22.80 7.84
CA PHE A 550 -12.20 21.52 8.38
C PHE A 550 -13.63 21.65 8.96
N PRO A 551 -14.63 21.95 8.09
CA PRO A 551 -16.01 22.24 8.52
C PRO A 551 -16.84 20.99 8.78
N TRP A 552 -16.29 19.79 8.56
CA TRP A 552 -17.00 18.54 8.51
C TRP A 552 -17.66 18.15 9.84
N LYS A 553 -18.92 17.77 9.79
CA LYS A 553 -19.69 17.32 10.96
C LYS A 553 -19.28 15.90 11.36
N GLU A 554 -19.34 15.59 12.65
CA GLU A 554 -18.87 14.31 13.18
C GLU A 554 -19.62 13.10 12.57
N GLU A 555 -20.93 13.21 12.42
CA GLU A 555 -21.79 12.11 11.95
C GLU A 555 -21.67 11.83 10.44
N GLU A 556 -21.26 12.83 9.67
CA GLU A 556 -21.18 12.78 8.21
C GLU A 556 -19.76 13.00 7.67
N HIS A 557 -18.76 13.08 8.53
CA HIS A 557 -17.42 13.52 8.11
C HIS A 557 -16.83 12.66 7.00
N VAL A 558 -17.03 11.33 7.00
CA VAL A 558 -16.45 10.45 5.96
C VAL A 558 -17.05 10.76 4.59
N GLN A 559 -18.36 10.92 4.50
CA GLN A 559 -19.03 11.31 3.25
C GLN A 559 -18.60 12.70 2.77
N GLN A 560 -18.54 13.68 3.68
CA GLN A 560 -18.15 15.05 3.34
C GLN A 560 -16.69 15.14 2.89
N ILE A 561 -15.79 14.40 3.57
CA ILE A 561 -14.39 14.28 3.19
C ILE A 561 -14.26 13.60 1.82
N TRP A 562 -15.00 12.50 1.60
CA TRP A 562 -14.98 11.83 0.31
C TRP A 562 -15.44 12.75 -0.82
N ASN A 563 -16.51 13.50 -0.62
CA ASN A 563 -17.01 14.44 -1.62
C ASN A 563 -16.00 15.55 -1.95
N GLU A 564 -15.23 16.03 -0.96
CA GLU A 564 -14.13 16.98 -1.22
C GLU A 564 -12.96 16.31 -1.94
N TYR A 565 -12.56 15.12 -1.50
CA TYR A 565 -11.48 14.33 -2.11
C TYR A 565 -11.81 13.92 -3.55
N TYR A 566 -13.07 13.56 -3.82
CA TYR A 566 -13.55 13.18 -5.13
C TYR A 566 -13.28 14.27 -6.19
N ARG A 567 -13.33 15.55 -5.83
CA ARG A 567 -13.03 16.67 -6.72
C ARG A 567 -11.62 16.62 -7.32
N PHE A 568 -10.66 15.97 -6.68
CA PHE A 568 -9.33 15.74 -7.24
C PHE A 568 -9.35 14.73 -8.39
N HIS A 569 -10.35 13.87 -8.43
CA HIS A 569 -10.43 12.72 -9.32
C HIS A 569 -11.51 12.86 -10.40
N GLU A 570 -12.12 14.02 -10.53
CA GLU A 570 -13.05 14.30 -11.62
C GLU A 570 -12.32 14.29 -12.96
N GLY A 571 -12.87 13.53 -13.93
CA GLY A 571 -12.32 13.44 -15.28
C GLY A 571 -11.99 12.00 -15.71
N PRO A 572 -11.90 11.74 -17.02
CA PRO A 572 -11.91 10.39 -17.57
C PRO A 572 -10.70 9.53 -17.18
N LYS A 573 -9.55 10.14 -16.90
CA LYS A 573 -8.32 9.38 -16.63
C LYS A 573 -8.24 8.81 -15.21
N HIS A 574 -8.89 9.44 -14.24
CA HIS A 574 -8.76 9.09 -12.82
C HIS A 574 -10.09 9.08 -12.07
N ASN A 575 -11.20 9.08 -12.79
CA ASN A 575 -12.51 9.21 -12.17
C ASN A 575 -12.75 8.09 -11.14
N MET A 576 -12.97 8.44 -9.90
CA MET A 576 -13.38 7.51 -8.85
C MET A 576 -14.90 7.39 -8.79
N ALA A 577 -15.39 6.36 -8.11
CA ALA A 577 -16.82 6.27 -7.84
C ALA A 577 -17.24 7.28 -6.77
N THR A 578 -18.46 7.79 -6.88
CA THR A 578 -19.08 8.66 -5.87
C THR A 578 -19.27 7.90 -4.56
N TYR A 579 -19.49 8.62 -3.46
CA TYR A 579 -19.79 8.02 -2.16
C TYR A 579 -20.96 7.02 -2.22
N ASN A 580 -22.06 7.42 -2.90
CA ASN A 580 -23.25 6.57 -3.01
C ASN A 580 -22.99 5.30 -3.83
N GLU A 581 -22.21 5.39 -4.90
CA GLU A 581 -21.80 4.20 -5.68
C GLU A 581 -20.94 3.26 -4.85
N LEU A 582 -19.99 3.78 -4.05
CA LEU A 582 -19.16 2.96 -3.16
C LEU A 582 -19.99 2.29 -2.06
N LYS A 583 -20.98 2.98 -1.52
CA LYS A 583 -21.90 2.44 -0.51
C LYS A 583 -22.78 1.32 -1.08
N ALA A 584 -23.21 1.45 -2.33
CA ALA A 584 -24.08 0.48 -2.99
C ALA A 584 -23.34 -0.77 -3.50
N ASN A 585 -22.02 -0.70 -3.71
CA ASN A 585 -21.24 -1.76 -4.35
C ASN A 585 -20.22 -2.40 -3.38
N PRO A 586 -19.77 -3.64 -3.62
CA PRO A 586 -18.73 -4.29 -2.82
C PRO A 586 -17.32 -3.72 -3.07
N GLY A 587 -17.23 -2.60 -3.74
CA GLY A 587 -16.04 -1.87 -4.15
C GLY A 587 -16.00 -1.65 -5.66
N VAL A 588 -15.35 -0.55 -6.09
CA VAL A 588 -15.32 -0.09 -7.48
C VAL A 588 -13.87 0.15 -7.92
N ILE A 589 -13.49 -0.44 -9.06
CA ILE A 589 -12.17 -0.18 -9.71
C ILE A 589 -12.23 1.17 -10.43
N TRP A 590 -11.26 2.02 -10.16
CA TRP A 590 -11.09 3.28 -10.90
C TRP A 590 -10.07 3.12 -12.06
N PRO A 591 -10.16 3.93 -13.12
CA PRO A 591 -11.22 4.89 -13.41
C PRO A 591 -12.59 4.24 -13.59
N HIS A 592 -13.59 4.91 -13.03
CA HIS A 592 -14.99 4.53 -13.14
C HIS A 592 -15.70 5.55 -14.03
N VAL A 593 -15.85 5.22 -15.31
CA VAL A 593 -16.35 6.16 -16.32
C VAL A 593 -17.71 5.69 -16.84
N ASN A 594 -18.71 6.56 -16.77
CA ASN A 594 -20.09 6.26 -17.21
C ASN A 594 -20.65 4.95 -16.60
N GLY A 595 -20.45 4.75 -15.31
CA GLY A 595 -20.91 3.57 -14.60
C GLY A 595 -20.11 2.28 -14.89
N LYS A 596 -18.93 2.36 -15.52
CA LYS A 596 -18.11 1.21 -15.88
C LYS A 596 -16.72 1.29 -15.28
N GLU A 597 -16.25 0.17 -14.71
CA GLU A 597 -14.89 -0.03 -14.20
C GLU A 597 -13.90 -0.16 -15.36
N THR A 598 -12.73 0.49 -15.25
CA THR A 598 -11.61 0.30 -16.19
C THR A 598 -10.65 -0.75 -15.63
N LYS A 599 -10.77 -1.98 -16.10
CA LYS A 599 -9.99 -3.12 -15.60
C LYS A 599 -8.56 -3.13 -16.12
N TRP A 600 -8.37 -2.85 -17.42
CA TRP A 600 -7.05 -2.82 -18.08
C TRP A 600 -6.78 -1.41 -18.58
N ARG A 601 -5.72 -0.81 -18.02
CA ARG A 601 -5.31 0.57 -18.29
C ARG A 601 -4.42 0.67 -19.53
N TYR A 602 -4.32 1.86 -20.10
CA TYR A 602 -3.40 2.23 -21.19
C TYR A 602 -3.69 1.59 -22.55
N ASN A 603 -4.67 0.73 -22.67
CA ASN A 603 -5.03 0.07 -23.92
C ASN A 603 -6.42 0.57 -24.35
N SER A 604 -6.49 1.25 -25.51
CA SER A 604 -7.72 1.86 -26.02
C SER A 604 -8.91 0.90 -26.18
N LYS A 605 -8.62 -0.40 -26.30
CA LYS A 605 -9.67 -1.43 -26.34
C LYS A 605 -10.41 -1.56 -25.01
N TYR A 606 -9.76 -1.24 -23.90
CA TYR A 606 -10.29 -1.46 -22.56
C TYR A 606 -10.34 -0.20 -21.69
N ASP A 607 -9.51 0.81 -22.00
CA ASP A 607 -9.43 2.06 -21.26
C ASP A 607 -10.03 3.21 -22.09
N PRO A 608 -11.20 3.73 -21.69
CA PRO A 608 -11.87 4.82 -22.42
C PRO A 608 -11.09 6.14 -22.41
N ALA A 609 -10.08 6.27 -21.55
CA ALA A 609 -9.23 7.45 -21.50
C ALA A 609 -8.10 7.43 -22.55
N CYS A 610 -7.85 6.29 -23.18
CA CYS A 610 -6.83 6.15 -24.22
C CYS A 610 -7.33 6.57 -25.60
N LYS A 611 -6.40 6.97 -26.46
CA LYS A 611 -6.68 7.22 -27.86
C LYS A 611 -7.13 5.93 -28.55
N GLN A 612 -8.10 6.06 -29.46
CA GLN A 612 -8.63 4.90 -30.15
C GLN A 612 -7.54 4.24 -31.01
N GLY A 613 -7.44 2.92 -30.91
CA GLY A 613 -6.52 2.10 -31.70
C GLY A 613 -5.07 2.07 -31.22
N ASP A 614 -4.77 2.54 -29.99
CA ASP A 614 -3.40 2.61 -29.49
C ASP A 614 -3.28 2.35 -27.98
N PHE A 615 -2.03 2.20 -27.53
CA PHE A 615 -1.66 2.28 -26.12
C PHE A 615 -1.31 3.74 -25.78
N ASP A 616 -1.77 4.23 -24.65
CA ASP A 616 -1.51 5.59 -24.15
C ASP A 616 -1.02 5.52 -22.71
N PHE A 617 0.27 5.37 -22.54
CA PHE A 617 0.93 5.43 -21.24
C PHE A 617 1.05 6.90 -20.81
N TYR A 618 0.85 7.17 -19.52
CA TYR A 618 0.88 8.55 -19.00
C TYR A 618 2.28 9.12 -18.86
N GLY A 619 3.30 8.28 -18.85
CA GLY A 619 4.69 8.69 -18.90
C GLY A 619 5.22 8.71 -20.32
N LYS A 620 6.45 9.16 -20.49
CA LYS A 620 7.16 8.91 -21.74
C LYS A 620 7.40 7.41 -21.86
N PRO A 621 6.97 6.79 -22.95
CA PRO A 621 7.20 5.38 -23.19
C PRO A 621 8.69 5.05 -23.22
#